data_ee0087e29b2b4f9fe5fddcba10e7775f
#
_entry.id   ee0087e29b2b4f9fe5fddcba10e7775f
#
_cell.length_a   1.000
_cell.length_b   1.000
_cell.length_c   1.000
_cell.angle_alpha   90.00
_cell.angle_beta   90.00
_cell.angle_gamma   90.00
#
_symmetry.space_group_name_H-M   'P 1'
#
loop_
_entity.id
_entity.type
_entity.pdbx_description
1 polymer ?
#
loop_
_entity_poly.entity_id
_entity_poly.type
_entity_poly.pdbx_seq_one_letter_code
_entity_poly.pdbx_strand_id
1 'polypeptide(L)'
;MKVFAKNTKAKNSYEFIEYFEAGIVLTGPETKSIRNGGASLINAFAIIENEEAMLYEMNIEPYKYSDIEDYDPKTSRKLLLHKREIKRLIGLTSTKGHTLVATKLFEKNGFIKVEV
;
A
#
# COMPACT_ATOMS: atom_id res chain seq x y z
N MET A 1 -9.26 -13.37 -7.83
CA MET A 1 -8.43 -12.36 -7.16
C MET A 1 -7.46 -13.06 -6.21
N LYS A 2 -6.18 -12.75 -6.32
CA LYS A 2 -5.15 -13.34 -5.46
C LYS A 2 -4.72 -12.32 -4.41
N VAL A 3 -4.70 -12.72 -3.14
CA VAL A 3 -4.25 -11.86 -2.04
C VAL A 3 -2.82 -12.25 -1.66
N PHE A 4 -1.93 -11.26 -1.64
CA PHE A 4 -0.52 -11.47 -1.30
C PHE A 4 -0.21 -11.16 0.16
N ALA A 5 -0.94 -10.23 0.76
CA ALA A 5 -0.75 -9.87 2.16
C ALA A 5 -2.03 -9.25 2.72
N LYS A 6 -2.27 -9.49 4.02
CA LYS A 6 -3.39 -8.89 4.76
C LYS A 6 -2.85 -8.27 6.05
N ASN A 7 -3.43 -7.15 6.44
CA ASN A 7 -3.08 -6.51 7.71
C ASN A 7 -4.15 -6.83 8.76
N THR A 8 -4.11 -8.05 9.27
CA THR A 8 -5.08 -8.53 10.26
C THR A 8 -5.03 -7.71 11.55
N LYS A 9 -3.82 -7.32 11.97
CA LYS A 9 -3.64 -6.52 13.17
C LYS A 9 -4.38 -5.19 13.07
N ALA A 10 -4.30 -4.52 11.92
CA ALA A 10 -5.03 -3.26 11.72
C ALA A 10 -6.54 -3.49 11.76
N LYS A 11 -7.01 -4.57 11.17
CA LYS A 11 -8.46 -4.89 11.17
C LYS A 11 -9.01 -5.09 12.57
N ASN A 12 -8.18 -5.51 13.52
CA ASN A 12 -8.60 -5.71 14.91
C ASN A 12 -8.42 -4.45 15.77
N SER A 13 -7.66 -3.46 15.30
CA SER A 13 -7.30 -2.26 16.06
C SER A 13 -8.08 -1.01 15.65
N TYR A 14 -8.66 -0.99 14.45
CA TYR A 14 -9.34 0.17 13.90
C TYR A 14 -10.76 -0.15 13.45
N GLU A 15 -11.64 0.84 13.57
CA GLU A 15 -12.96 0.80 12.95
C GLU A 15 -12.83 1.41 11.57
N PHE A 16 -13.19 0.65 10.52
CA PHE A 16 -13.06 1.10 9.14
C PHE A 16 -14.33 1.77 8.66
N ILE A 17 -14.17 2.96 8.08
CA ILE A 17 -15.28 3.77 7.58
C ILE A 17 -15.47 3.54 6.08
N GLU A 18 -14.37 3.49 5.34
CA GLU A 18 -14.40 3.37 3.89
C GLU A 18 -13.12 2.74 3.37
N TYR A 19 -13.22 2.01 2.26
CA TYR A 19 -12.08 1.37 1.61
C TYR A 19 -11.87 1.96 0.23
N PHE A 20 -10.60 2.10 -0.15
CA PHE A 20 -10.20 2.55 -1.49
C PHE A 20 -9.23 1.53 -2.08
N GLU A 21 -9.41 1.27 -3.37
CA GLU A 21 -8.55 0.38 -4.12
C GLU A 21 -7.57 1.21 -4.93
N ALA A 22 -6.29 1.16 -4.57
CA ALA A 22 -5.25 1.97 -5.21
C ALA A 22 -4.32 1.12 -6.06
N GLY A 23 -3.86 1.66 -7.17
CA GLY A 23 -2.70 1.13 -7.86
C GLY A 23 -1.44 1.48 -7.08
N ILE A 24 -0.33 0.85 -7.39
CA ILE A 24 0.95 1.11 -6.71
C ILE A 24 2.09 1.08 -7.72
N VAL A 25 3.00 2.04 -7.60
CA VAL A 25 4.20 2.10 -8.44
C VAL A 25 5.28 1.22 -7.83
N LEU A 26 5.67 0.18 -8.57
CA LEU A 26 6.65 -0.81 -8.12
C LEU A 26 7.72 -1.00 -9.18
N THR A 27 8.92 -1.40 -8.73
CA THR A 27 9.97 -1.89 -9.63
C THR A 27 9.66 -3.33 -10.04
N GLY A 28 10.32 -3.81 -11.10
CA GLY A 28 10.20 -5.21 -11.52
C GLY A 28 10.56 -6.20 -10.41
N PRO A 29 11.72 -6.05 -9.74
CA PRO A 29 12.09 -6.91 -8.63
C PRO A 29 11.10 -6.89 -7.47
N GLU A 30 10.53 -5.73 -7.13
CA GLU A 30 9.52 -5.63 -6.09
C GLU A 30 8.26 -6.43 -6.44
N THR A 31 7.82 -6.34 -7.68
CA THR A 31 6.67 -7.11 -8.17
C THR A 31 6.92 -8.61 -8.02
N LYS A 32 8.11 -9.07 -8.40
CA LYS A 32 8.47 -10.49 -8.28
C LYS A 32 8.53 -10.94 -6.83
N SER A 33 9.08 -10.11 -5.94
CA SER A 33 9.13 -10.40 -4.50
C SER A 33 7.72 -10.53 -3.92
N ILE A 34 6.82 -9.63 -4.26
CA ILE A 34 5.42 -9.69 -3.81
C ILE A 34 4.77 -11.00 -4.25
N ARG A 35 4.95 -11.40 -5.51
CA ARG A 35 4.39 -12.64 -6.04
C ARG A 35 4.96 -13.88 -5.37
N ASN A 36 6.16 -13.79 -4.80
CA ASN A 36 6.80 -14.86 -4.05
C ASN A 36 6.53 -14.79 -2.54
N GLY A 37 5.61 -13.93 -2.10
CA GLY A 37 5.23 -13.85 -0.70
C GLY A 37 6.12 -12.95 0.15
N GLY A 38 6.94 -12.10 -0.47
CA GLY A 38 7.90 -11.25 0.24
C GLY A 38 7.36 -9.92 0.76
N ALA A 39 6.04 -9.74 0.85
CA ALA A 39 5.45 -8.48 1.27
C ALA A 39 4.79 -8.57 2.64
N SER A 40 4.88 -7.49 3.43
CA SER A 40 4.16 -7.35 4.69
C SER A 40 3.57 -5.95 4.79
N LEU A 41 2.32 -5.87 5.24
CA LEU A 41 1.60 -4.62 5.46
C LEU A 41 1.55 -4.22 6.94
N ILE A 42 2.26 -4.93 7.82
CA ILE A 42 2.30 -4.59 9.23
C ILE A 42 2.80 -3.15 9.40
N ASN A 43 2.01 -2.32 10.08
CA ASN A 43 2.27 -0.88 10.29
C ASN A 43 2.26 -0.04 9.01
N ALA A 44 1.83 -0.57 7.88
CA ALA A 44 1.76 0.21 6.64
C ALA A 44 0.59 1.19 6.67
N PHE A 45 0.86 2.42 6.26
CA PHE A 45 -0.13 3.48 6.24
C PHE A 45 0.12 4.42 5.04
N ALA A 46 -0.88 5.20 4.70
CA ALA A 46 -0.77 6.15 3.60
C ALA A 46 -0.96 7.59 4.10
N ILE A 47 -0.32 8.51 3.41
CA ILE A 47 -0.47 9.96 3.65
C ILE A 47 -0.73 10.62 2.30
N ILE A 48 -1.62 11.60 2.30
CA ILE A 48 -1.85 12.45 1.14
C ILE A 48 -0.98 13.68 1.29
N GLU A 49 0.00 13.82 0.39
CA GLU A 49 0.94 14.95 0.38
C GLU A 49 0.96 15.56 -1.01
N ASN A 50 0.80 16.90 -1.11
CA ASN A 50 0.81 17.60 -2.39
C ASN A 50 -0.11 16.97 -3.44
N GLU A 51 -1.31 16.58 -3.02
CA GLU A 51 -2.33 15.94 -3.85
C GLU A 51 -1.89 14.57 -4.41
N GLU A 52 -0.91 13.95 -3.78
CA GLU A 52 -0.46 12.59 -4.10
C GLU A 52 -0.59 11.69 -2.88
N ALA A 53 -0.93 10.42 -3.12
CA ALA A 53 -1.00 9.41 -2.08
C ALA A 53 0.32 8.64 -2.01
N MET A 54 0.92 8.59 -0.83
CA MET A 54 2.17 7.85 -0.59
C MET A 54 1.95 6.78 0.48
N LEU A 55 2.44 5.59 0.21
CA LEU A 55 2.39 4.46 1.13
C LEU A 55 3.72 4.33 1.86
N TYR A 56 3.65 4.30 3.21
CA TYR A 56 4.82 4.18 4.09
C TYR A 56 4.80 2.87 4.84
N GLU A 57 5.97 2.39 5.19
CA GLU A 57 6.20 1.23 6.07
C GLU A 57 5.74 -0.12 5.51
N MET A 58 5.33 -0.21 4.25
CA MET A 58 5.14 -1.51 3.63
C MET A 58 6.50 -2.14 3.36
N ASN A 59 6.73 -3.33 3.92
CA ASN A 59 7.97 -4.07 3.70
C ASN A 59 7.85 -4.98 2.49
N ILE A 60 8.79 -4.86 1.55
CA ILE A 60 8.93 -5.80 0.43
C ILE A 60 10.36 -6.32 0.48
N GLU A 61 10.51 -7.62 0.74
CA GLU A 61 11.83 -8.24 0.80
C GLU A 61 12.57 -8.10 -0.53
N PRO A 62 13.91 -7.98 -0.50
CA PRO A 62 14.69 -7.95 -1.74
C PRO A 62 14.44 -9.22 -2.54
N TYR A 63 14.26 -9.09 -3.84
CA TYR A 63 14.14 -10.25 -4.71
C TYR A 63 15.53 -10.89 -4.83
N LYS A 64 15.62 -12.17 -4.51
CA LYS A 64 16.92 -12.87 -4.39
C LYS A 64 17.76 -12.91 -5.68
N TYR A 65 17.13 -12.70 -6.83
CA TYR A 65 17.82 -12.66 -8.13
C TYR A 65 18.06 -11.24 -8.62
N SER A 66 17.85 -10.23 -7.76
CA SER A 66 18.10 -8.83 -8.10
C SER A 66 19.48 -8.42 -7.62
N ASP A 67 20.18 -7.66 -8.47
CA ASP A 67 21.50 -7.11 -8.16
C ASP A 67 21.43 -5.66 -7.68
N ILE A 68 20.26 -5.20 -7.26
CA ILE A 68 20.08 -3.82 -6.79
C ILE A 68 20.77 -3.67 -5.44
N GLU A 69 21.83 -2.86 -5.41
CA GLU A 69 22.50 -2.47 -4.18
C GLU A 69 21.69 -1.37 -3.48
N ASP A 70 21.83 -1.25 -2.17
CA ASP A 70 21.19 -0.21 -1.36
C ASP A 70 19.65 -0.19 -1.47
N TYR A 71 19.05 -1.35 -1.74
CA TYR A 71 17.60 -1.45 -1.76
C TYR A 71 17.03 -1.30 -0.35
N ASP A 72 16.07 -0.38 -0.17
CA ASP A 72 15.36 -0.20 1.08
C ASP A 72 14.02 -0.96 1.02
N PRO A 73 13.85 -2.05 1.80
CA PRO A 73 12.61 -2.82 1.81
C PRO A 73 11.38 -2.00 2.23
N LYS A 74 11.58 -0.94 3.00
CA LYS A 74 10.50 -0.07 3.51
C LYS A 74 10.44 1.29 2.85
N THR A 75 11.04 1.44 1.67
CA THR A 75 10.97 2.70 0.95
C THR A 75 9.50 3.12 0.72
N SER A 76 9.23 4.42 0.74
CA SER A 76 7.89 4.91 0.43
C SER A 76 7.57 4.63 -1.03
N ARG A 77 6.29 4.35 -1.30
CA ARG A 77 5.84 4.04 -2.66
C ARG A 77 4.62 4.86 -3.00
N LYS A 78 4.56 5.32 -4.25
CA LYS A 78 3.43 6.11 -4.73
C LYS A 78 2.22 5.21 -4.99
N LEU A 79 1.07 5.64 -4.49
CA LEU A 79 -0.21 5.01 -4.80
C LEU A 79 -0.89 5.78 -5.94
N LEU A 80 -1.63 5.05 -6.77
CA LEU A 80 -2.35 5.62 -7.90
C LEU A 80 -3.85 5.58 -7.60
N LEU A 81 -4.44 6.77 -7.45
CA LEU A 81 -5.85 6.97 -7.19
C LEU A 81 -6.40 8.04 -8.12
N HIS A 82 -7.71 8.00 -8.37
CA HIS A 82 -8.36 9.05 -9.13
C HIS A 82 -8.37 10.36 -8.34
N LYS A 83 -8.35 11.48 -9.03
CA LYS A 83 -8.37 12.82 -8.37
C LYS A 83 -9.53 12.97 -7.40
N ARG A 84 -10.72 12.46 -7.77
CA ARG A 84 -11.90 12.51 -6.90
C ARG A 84 -11.70 11.71 -5.62
N GLU A 85 -11.00 10.58 -5.71
CA GLU A 85 -10.69 9.76 -4.53
C GLU A 85 -9.69 10.46 -3.62
N ILE A 86 -8.67 11.10 -4.20
CA ILE A 86 -7.69 11.88 -3.43
C ILE A 86 -8.39 13.03 -2.70
N LYS A 87 -9.29 13.75 -3.36
CA LYS A 87 -10.07 14.83 -2.72
C LYS A 87 -10.89 14.30 -1.55
N ARG A 88 -11.54 13.16 -1.74
CA ARG A 88 -12.34 12.53 -0.69
C ARG A 88 -11.45 12.13 0.50
N LEU A 89 -10.28 11.56 0.22
CA LEU A 89 -9.34 11.17 1.26
C LEU A 89 -8.78 12.37 2.02
N ILE A 90 -8.51 13.47 1.36
CA ILE A 90 -8.12 14.72 2.03
C ILE A 90 -9.19 15.14 3.03
N GLY A 91 -10.45 15.13 2.61
CA GLY A 91 -11.57 15.45 3.49
C GLY A 91 -11.69 14.51 4.69
N LEU A 92 -11.59 13.20 4.44
CA LEU A 92 -11.69 12.20 5.50
C LEU A 92 -10.54 12.27 6.50
N THR A 93 -9.31 12.45 6.01
CA THR A 93 -8.12 12.47 6.88
C THR A 93 -7.90 13.80 7.57
N SER A 94 -8.58 14.86 7.15
CA SER A 94 -8.57 16.13 7.87
C SER A 94 -9.42 16.07 9.14
N THR A 95 -10.29 15.09 9.25
CA THR A 95 -11.10 14.85 10.45
C THR A 95 -10.23 14.19 11.51
N LYS A 96 -10.27 14.74 12.72
CA LYS A 96 -9.47 14.24 13.85
C LYS A 96 -9.77 12.76 14.12
N GLY A 97 -8.72 11.97 14.25
CA GLY A 97 -8.82 10.55 14.57
C GLY A 97 -8.93 9.63 13.36
N HIS A 98 -8.99 10.19 12.14
CA HIS A 98 -9.00 9.39 10.92
C HIS A 98 -7.61 9.24 10.33
N THR A 99 -7.28 8.03 9.90
CA THR A 99 -6.00 7.74 9.26
C THR A 99 -6.22 6.73 8.13
N LEU A 100 -5.27 6.67 7.21
CA LEU A 100 -5.28 5.72 6.10
C LEU A 100 -4.37 4.54 6.43
N VAL A 101 -4.95 3.36 6.53
CA VAL A 101 -4.21 2.13 6.86
C VAL A 101 -4.27 1.18 5.67
N ALA A 102 -3.13 0.61 5.29
CA ALA A 102 -3.09 -0.42 4.26
C ALA A 102 -3.59 -1.74 4.83
N THR A 103 -4.64 -2.29 4.26
CA THR A 103 -5.32 -3.49 4.79
C THR A 103 -5.10 -4.75 3.97
N LYS A 104 -4.86 -4.60 2.67
CA LYS A 104 -4.73 -5.75 1.77
C LYS A 104 -3.87 -5.40 0.57
N LEU A 105 -3.02 -6.33 0.16
CA LEU A 105 -2.25 -6.28 -1.07
C LEU A 105 -2.73 -7.45 -1.94
N PHE A 106 -3.19 -7.16 -3.15
CA PHE A 106 -3.84 -8.18 -3.99
C PHE A 106 -3.64 -7.93 -5.48
N GLU A 107 -3.97 -8.93 -6.28
CA GLU A 107 -3.94 -8.83 -7.74
C GLU A 107 -5.37 -8.79 -8.27
N LYS A 108 -5.62 -7.86 -9.19
CA LYS A 108 -6.90 -7.73 -9.88
C LYS A 108 -6.64 -7.37 -11.33
N ASN A 109 -7.17 -8.18 -12.25
CA ASN A 109 -7.01 -7.99 -13.70
C ASN A 109 -5.53 -7.84 -14.13
N GLY A 110 -4.63 -8.61 -13.51
CA GLY A 110 -3.20 -8.59 -13.83
C GLY A 110 -2.39 -7.48 -13.16
N PHE A 111 -3.05 -6.59 -12.39
CA PHE A 111 -2.37 -5.49 -11.70
C PHE A 111 -2.34 -5.70 -10.20
N ILE A 112 -1.24 -5.30 -9.57
CA ILE A 112 -1.12 -5.33 -8.12
C ILE A 112 -1.78 -4.07 -7.56
N LYS A 113 -2.67 -4.27 -6.59
CA LYS A 113 -3.47 -3.22 -5.95
C LYS A 113 -3.30 -3.26 -4.45
N VAL A 114 -3.49 -2.10 -3.83
CA VAL A 114 -3.49 -1.95 -2.36
C VAL A 114 -4.84 -1.41 -1.93
N GLU A 115 -5.44 -2.05 -0.92
CA GLU A 115 -6.66 -1.54 -0.28
C GLU A 115 -6.25 -0.68 0.91
N VAL A 116 -6.73 0.54 0.96
CA VAL A 116 -6.45 1.49 2.04
C VAL A 116 -7.71 2.04 2.68
#